data_3f4ad42e374e47e593434bd0558e5407
#
_entry.id   3f4ad42e374e47e593434bd0558e5407
#
_cell.length_a   1.000
_cell.length_b   1.000
_cell.length_c   1.000
_cell.angle_alpha   90.00
_cell.angle_beta   90.00
_cell.angle_gamma   90.00
#
_symmetry.space_group_name_H-M   'P 1'
#
loop_
_entity.id
_entity.type
_entity.pdbx_description
1 polymer ?
#
loop_
_entity_poly.entity_id
_entity_poly.type
_entity_poly.pdbx_seq_one_letter_code
_entity_poly.pdbx_strand_id
1 'polypeptide(L)'
;MNVDWKKVFDSFGIKKVTKTDKEKSAYVPNRQQRVAIEKAGITPAKTRPAPGFGIIVLCETRKNIVQASYYYSERSDEANRLPEPRMGHEFISSWLEEGDNVLIGNVGNQVFAVKMGELSASSDEIAIETARRANRQTVLERAKAAKGKPARRTVQRDDFVRDAYVVAGAILRSGGKCEMPGCGRGLFLKDDDSPYLEVHHVTPLAEGGDDTLVNAAALCPHCHRALHFGKDRMAKRDVLAKHIAVKPV
;
A
#
# COMPACT_ATOMS: atom_id res chain seq x y z
N MET A 1 0.92 4.96 -15.68
CA MET A 1 1.46 5.85 -14.60
C MET A 1 2.97 5.67 -14.50
N ASN A 2 3.72 6.76 -14.40
CA ASN A 2 5.19 6.68 -14.30
C ASN A 2 5.56 6.84 -12.82
N VAL A 3 5.97 5.76 -12.17
CA VAL A 3 6.40 5.76 -10.77
C VAL A 3 7.85 6.24 -10.69
N ASP A 4 8.12 7.24 -9.85
CA ASP A 4 9.49 7.69 -9.58
C ASP A 4 10.16 6.78 -8.54
N TRP A 5 10.70 5.67 -9.00
CA TRP A 5 11.34 4.65 -8.16
C TRP A 5 12.55 5.16 -7.35
N LYS A 6 13.17 6.26 -7.77
CA LYS A 6 14.28 6.88 -7.03
C LYS A 6 13.84 7.49 -5.70
N LYS A 7 12.54 7.83 -5.58
CA LYS A 7 11.97 8.28 -4.31
C LYS A 7 11.62 7.13 -3.36
N VAL A 8 11.46 5.93 -3.90
CA VAL A 8 11.05 4.73 -3.14
C VAL A 8 12.26 3.97 -2.63
N PHE A 9 13.23 3.68 -3.52
CA PHE A 9 14.35 2.78 -3.24
C PHE A 9 15.70 3.48 -3.29
N ASP A 10 16.67 3.00 -2.51
CA ASP A 10 18.07 3.46 -2.55
C ASP A 10 18.76 3.04 -3.84
N SER A 11 18.48 1.83 -4.27
CA SER A 11 18.86 1.27 -5.58
C SER A 11 17.78 0.32 -6.04
N PHE A 12 17.61 0.20 -7.34
CA PHE A 12 16.65 -0.71 -7.94
C PHE A 12 17.03 -1.08 -9.37
N GLY A 13 16.46 -2.19 -9.83
CA GLY A 13 16.53 -2.59 -11.23
C GLY A 13 15.25 -3.32 -11.64
N ILE A 14 14.93 -3.27 -12.92
CA ILE A 14 13.76 -3.95 -13.50
C ILE A 14 14.24 -4.95 -14.54
N LYS A 15 13.72 -6.18 -14.49
CA LYS A 15 14.02 -7.22 -15.48
C LYS A 15 12.77 -8.06 -15.75
N LYS A 16 12.59 -8.44 -17.00
CA LYS A 16 11.59 -9.42 -17.40
C LYS A 16 12.06 -10.84 -17.07
N VAL A 17 11.16 -11.63 -16.47
CA VAL A 17 11.39 -13.06 -16.22
C VAL A 17 11.36 -13.81 -17.55
N THR A 18 12.42 -14.55 -17.81
CA THR A 18 12.55 -15.34 -19.05
C THR A 18 12.07 -16.78 -18.87
N LYS A 19 11.74 -17.43 -19.96
CA LYS A 19 11.45 -18.87 -19.99
C LYS A 19 12.57 -19.69 -19.34
N THR A 20 13.82 -19.36 -19.64
CA THR A 20 15.00 -20.03 -19.06
C THR A 20 15.10 -19.84 -17.54
N ASP A 21 14.74 -18.65 -17.02
CA ASP A 21 14.71 -18.43 -15.55
C ASP A 21 13.72 -19.41 -14.89
N LYS A 22 12.54 -19.63 -15.49
CA LYS A 22 11.50 -20.55 -14.96
C LYS A 22 11.90 -22.01 -15.12
N GLU A 23 12.29 -22.44 -16.31
CA GLU A 23 12.69 -23.84 -16.59
C GLU A 23 13.83 -24.31 -15.68
N LYS A 24 14.78 -23.44 -15.38
CA LYS A 24 15.91 -23.75 -14.48
C LYS A 24 15.64 -23.45 -13.02
N SER A 25 14.45 -22.94 -12.67
CA SER A 25 14.13 -22.44 -11.34
C SER A 25 15.23 -21.55 -10.75
N ALA A 26 15.82 -20.70 -11.60
CA ALA A 26 17.02 -19.92 -11.29
C ALA A 26 16.93 -18.55 -11.99
N TYR A 27 16.46 -17.54 -11.27
CA TYR A 27 16.39 -16.17 -11.77
C TYR A 27 17.77 -15.52 -11.78
N VAL A 28 18.16 -14.95 -12.91
CA VAL A 28 19.43 -14.22 -13.06
C VAL A 28 19.15 -12.72 -12.93
N PRO A 29 19.43 -12.09 -11.76
CA PRO A 29 19.22 -10.67 -11.61
C PRO A 29 20.13 -9.86 -12.52
N ASN A 30 19.63 -8.78 -13.12
CA ASN A 30 20.46 -7.87 -13.90
C ASN A 30 21.43 -7.07 -12.99
N ARG A 31 22.36 -6.33 -13.61
CA ARG A 31 23.38 -5.57 -12.87
C ARG A 31 22.77 -4.63 -11.82
N GLN A 32 21.69 -3.93 -12.15
CA GLN A 32 21.06 -2.97 -11.23
C GLN A 32 20.36 -3.67 -10.06
N GLN A 33 19.69 -4.79 -10.31
CA GLN A 33 19.08 -5.62 -9.28
C GLN A 33 20.12 -6.20 -8.32
N ARG A 34 21.27 -6.65 -8.87
CA ARG A 34 22.41 -7.12 -8.06
C ARG A 34 22.91 -6.04 -7.12
N VAL A 35 23.11 -4.82 -7.62
CA VAL A 35 23.50 -3.68 -6.78
C VAL A 35 22.52 -3.43 -5.65
N ALA A 36 21.21 -3.54 -5.89
CA ALA A 36 20.20 -3.37 -4.85
C ALA A 36 20.29 -4.48 -3.78
N ILE A 37 20.45 -5.74 -4.20
CA ILE A 37 20.57 -6.89 -3.28
C ILE A 37 21.85 -6.77 -2.44
N GLU A 38 22.97 -6.45 -3.07
CA GLU A 38 24.27 -6.32 -2.40
C GLU A 38 24.31 -5.13 -1.43
N LYS A 39 23.68 -4.00 -1.76
CA LYS A 39 23.52 -2.86 -0.85
C LYS A 39 22.64 -3.18 0.37
N ALA A 40 21.72 -4.13 0.24
CA ALA A 40 20.99 -4.67 1.38
C ALA A 40 21.85 -5.62 2.26
N GLY A 41 23.13 -5.81 1.94
CA GLY A 41 24.04 -6.67 2.69
C GLY A 41 23.98 -8.15 2.29
N ILE A 42 23.29 -8.49 1.21
CA ILE A 42 23.13 -9.88 0.75
C ILE A 42 24.11 -10.14 -0.39
N THR A 43 25.05 -11.06 -0.17
CA THR A 43 26.06 -11.48 -1.17
C THR A 43 25.76 -12.90 -1.66
N PRO A 44 26.10 -13.22 -2.92
CA PRO A 44 25.86 -14.55 -3.44
C PRO A 44 26.76 -15.59 -2.75
N ALA A 45 26.14 -16.65 -2.22
CA ALA A 45 26.85 -17.74 -1.57
C ALA A 45 27.70 -18.52 -2.58
N LYS A 46 28.90 -18.91 -2.14
CA LYS A 46 29.84 -19.77 -2.92
C LYS A 46 29.51 -21.25 -2.76
N THR A 47 28.85 -21.63 -1.68
CA THR A 47 28.51 -23.01 -1.34
C THR A 47 26.99 -23.22 -1.34
N ARG A 48 26.53 -24.45 -1.53
CA ARG A 48 25.14 -24.87 -1.43
C ARG A 48 24.92 -25.78 -0.22
N PRO A 49 23.73 -25.73 0.41
CA PRO A 49 22.62 -24.82 0.14
C PRO A 49 22.96 -23.37 0.52
N ALA A 50 22.54 -22.41 -0.30
CA ALA A 50 22.69 -20.99 0.01
C ALA A 50 21.73 -20.57 1.12
N PRO A 51 22.13 -19.68 2.03
CA PRO A 51 21.21 -19.12 3.03
C PRO A 51 19.99 -18.47 2.39
N GLY A 52 18.82 -18.74 2.98
CA GLY A 52 17.57 -18.08 2.58
C GLY A 52 17.48 -16.67 3.17
N PHE A 53 16.78 -15.79 2.45
CA PHE A 53 16.42 -14.46 2.94
C PHE A 53 15.02 -14.07 2.44
N GLY A 54 14.35 -13.20 3.19
CA GLY A 54 13.02 -12.71 2.86
C GLY A 54 13.09 -11.48 1.94
N ILE A 55 12.28 -11.48 0.89
CA ILE A 55 12.03 -10.32 0.04
C ILE A 55 10.65 -9.81 0.37
N ILE A 56 10.53 -8.53 0.73
CA ILE A 56 9.24 -7.89 1.00
C ILE A 56 8.56 -7.57 -0.34
N VAL A 57 7.41 -8.17 -0.60
CA VAL A 57 6.66 -7.91 -1.84
C VAL A 57 5.62 -6.83 -1.60
N LEU A 58 5.58 -5.84 -2.49
CA LEU A 58 4.68 -4.70 -2.43
C LEU A 58 3.51 -4.88 -3.39
N CYS A 59 2.39 -4.21 -3.09
CA CYS A 59 1.18 -4.20 -3.93
C CYS A 59 0.55 -5.59 -4.11
N GLU A 60 0.78 -6.52 -3.19
CA GLU A 60 0.21 -7.86 -3.22
C GLU A 60 -0.68 -8.11 -1.99
N THR A 61 -1.84 -8.71 -2.22
CA THR A 61 -2.82 -8.97 -1.14
C THR A 61 -2.61 -10.31 -0.43
N ARG A 62 -1.94 -11.26 -1.10
CA ARG A 62 -1.85 -12.65 -0.62
C ARG A 62 -0.53 -13.01 0.08
N LYS A 63 0.57 -12.36 -0.27
CA LYS A 63 1.89 -12.61 0.33
C LYS A 63 2.57 -11.29 0.67
N ASN A 64 3.11 -11.20 1.86
CA ASN A 64 3.89 -10.03 2.30
C ASN A 64 5.40 -10.24 2.17
N ILE A 65 5.86 -11.48 2.23
CA ILE A 65 7.27 -11.86 2.14
C ILE A 65 7.37 -13.14 1.29
N VAL A 66 8.36 -13.17 0.41
CA VAL A 66 8.73 -14.33 -0.40
C VAL A 66 10.17 -14.72 -0.07
N GLN A 67 10.39 -16.02 0.15
CA GLN A 67 11.73 -16.54 0.42
C GLN A 67 12.55 -16.64 -0.85
N ALA A 68 13.79 -16.20 -0.78
CA ALA A 68 14.76 -16.30 -1.86
C ALA A 68 16.10 -16.85 -1.33
N SER A 69 16.88 -17.42 -2.22
CA SER A 69 18.31 -17.71 -2.01
C SER A 69 19.13 -16.96 -3.05
N TYR A 70 20.37 -16.60 -2.72
CA TYR A 70 21.26 -15.90 -3.65
C TYR A 70 22.61 -16.61 -3.67
N TYR A 71 23.05 -17.09 -4.83
CA TYR A 71 24.20 -17.98 -4.96
C TYR A 71 24.85 -17.85 -6.35
N TYR A 72 26.13 -18.25 -6.44
CA TYR A 72 26.78 -18.42 -7.73
C TYR A 72 26.37 -19.73 -8.40
N SER A 73 26.15 -19.68 -9.73
CA SER A 73 25.95 -20.89 -10.52
C SER A 73 27.22 -21.71 -10.54
N GLU A 74 27.08 -23.02 -10.30
CA GLU A 74 28.13 -23.97 -10.67
C GLU A 74 28.17 -24.08 -12.21
N ARG A 75 29.30 -23.84 -12.80
CA ARG A 75 29.53 -24.07 -14.25
C ARG A 75 30.66 -25.07 -14.38
N SER A 76 30.48 -26.05 -15.30
CA SER A 76 31.56 -26.91 -15.71
C SER A 76 32.66 -26.09 -16.39
N ASP A 77 33.91 -26.46 -16.18
CA ASP A 77 35.13 -25.74 -16.64
C ASP A 77 35.21 -25.54 -18.16
N GLU A 78 34.35 -26.19 -18.92
CA GLU A 78 34.36 -26.17 -20.40
C GLU A 78 33.94 -24.83 -21.04
N ALA A 79 33.37 -23.87 -20.28
CA ALA A 79 32.71 -22.72 -20.89
C ALA A 79 33.47 -21.39 -20.79
N ASN A 80 34.62 -21.30 -20.15
CA ASN A 80 35.42 -20.06 -19.96
C ASN A 80 34.57 -18.85 -19.51
N ARG A 81 33.45 -19.09 -18.82
CA ARG A 81 32.49 -18.07 -18.33
C ARG A 81 32.55 -17.98 -16.81
N LEU A 82 32.65 -16.76 -16.31
CA LEU A 82 32.59 -16.51 -14.87
C LEU A 82 31.28 -17.00 -14.24
N PRO A 83 31.31 -17.53 -13.02
CA PRO A 83 30.10 -17.86 -12.27
C PRO A 83 29.13 -16.68 -12.21
N GLU A 84 27.86 -16.92 -12.47
CA GLU A 84 26.83 -15.90 -12.54
C GLU A 84 25.93 -15.97 -11.30
N PRO A 85 25.69 -14.84 -10.59
CA PRO A 85 24.78 -14.81 -9.45
C PRO A 85 23.36 -15.16 -9.88
N ARG A 86 22.68 -16.01 -9.10
CA ARG A 86 21.32 -16.48 -9.34
C ARG A 86 20.49 -16.44 -8.08
N MET A 87 19.20 -16.24 -8.24
CA MET A 87 18.22 -16.31 -7.17
C MET A 87 17.34 -17.55 -7.37
N GLY A 88 17.13 -18.27 -6.28
CA GLY A 88 16.29 -19.47 -6.22
C GLY A 88 15.18 -19.36 -5.22
N HIS A 89 14.67 -20.54 -4.80
CA HIS A 89 13.62 -20.69 -3.79
C HIS A 89 12.26 -20.18 -4.27
N GLU A 90 11.33 -19.86 -3.34
CA GLU A 90 9.96 -19.42 -3.66
C GLU A 90 9.92 -18.24 -4.64
N PHE A 91 10.91 -17.37 -4.59
CA PHE A 91 10.98 -16.19 -5.44
C PHE A 91 10.80 -16.53 -6.92
N ILE A 92 11.50 -17.56 -7.43
CA ILE A 92 11.37 -17.97 -8.83
C ILE A 92 10.42 -19.15 -9.02
N SER A 93 10.35 -20.09 -8.07
CA SER A 93 9.57 -21.31 -8.25
C SER A 93 8.06 -21.08 -8.20
N SER A 94 7.58 -20.20 -7.29
CA SER A 94 6.15 -20.04 -7.04
C SER A 94 5.63 -18.61 -7.11
N TRP A 95 6.50 -17.57 -6.96
CA TRP A 95 6.02 -16.20 -6.97
C TRP A 95 6.10 -15.55 -8.35
N LEU A 96 7.20 -15.70 -9.08
CA LEU A 96 7.35 -15.14 -10.43
C LEU A 96 6.83 -16.10 -11.49
N GLU A 97 6.23 -15.52 -12.55
CA GLU A 97 5.85 -16.24 -13.76
C GLU A 97 6.67 -15.77 -14.97
N GLU A 98 6.72 -16.60 -16.03
CA GLU A 98 7.33 -16.20 -17.30
C GLU A 98 6.63 -14.95 -17.84
N GLY A 99 7.42 -13.97 -18.24
CA GLY A 99 6.88 -12.72 -18.77
C GLY A 99 6.70 -11.61 -17.75
N ASP A 100 6.70 -11.91 -16.44
CA ASP A 100 6.62 -10.89 -15.40
C ASP A 100 7.77 -9.87 -15.53
N ASN A 101 7.45 -8.59 -15.49
CA ASN A 101 8.43 -7.55 -15.27
C ASN A 101 8.55 -7.33 -13.77
N VAL A 102 9.69 -7.70 -13.20
CA VAL A 102 9.93 -7.57 -11.76
C VAL A 102 10.95 -6.49 -11.47
N LEU A 103 10.56 -5.56 -10.59
CA LEU A 103 11.46 -4.63 -9.95
C LEU A 103 12.01 -5.28 -8.68
N ILE A 104 13.33 -5.22 -8.48
CA ILE A 104 13.99 -5.51 -7.20
C ILE A 104 14.68 -4.23 -6.76
N GLY A 105 14.41 -3.80 -5.52
CA GLY A 105 15.00 -2.61 -4.92
C GLY A 105 15.37 -2.83 -3.47
N ASN A 106 16.15 -1.93 -2.89
CA ASN A 106 16.46 -1.95 -1.47
C ASN A 106 16.10 -0.66 -0.74
N VAL A 107 15.79 -0.79 0.54
CA VAL A 107 15.66 0.29 1.51
C VAL A 107 16.49 -0.09 2.73
N GLY A 108 17.64 0.57 2.89
CA GLY A 108 18.63 0.14 3.88
C GLY A 108 19.08 -1.30 3.63
N ASN A 109 18.98 -2.13 4.65
CA ASN A 109 19.36 -3.55 4.62
C ASN A 109 18.21 -4.51 4.22
N GLN A 110 17.11 -4.01 3.69
CA GLN A 110 15.97 -4.83 3.28
C GLN A 110 15.79 -4.83 1.77
N VAL A 111 15.45 -5.99 1.23
CA VAL A 111 15.13 -6.17 -0.19
C VAL A 111 13.63 -6.17 -0.38
N PHE A 112 13.19 -5.44 -1.38
CA PHE A 112 11.80 -5.33 -1.81
C PHE A 112 11.65 -5.78 -3.25
N ALA A 113 10.48 -6.31 -3.61
CA ALA A 113 10.16 -6.62 -5.00
C ALA A 113 8.72 -6.20 -5.35
N VAL A 114 8.54 -5.87 -6.63
CA VAL A 114 7.26 -5.45 -7.20
C VAL A 114 7.07 -6.09 -8.56
N LYS A 115 5.92 -6.70 -8.81
CA LYS A 115 5.47 -7.06 -10.16
C LYS A 115 4.90 -5.84 -10.86
N MET A 116 5.52 -5.42 -11.94
CA MET A 116 5.19 -4.16 -12.62
C MET A 116 3.85 -4.15 -13.36
N GLY A 117 3.36 -5.33 -13.77
CA GLY A 117 2.10 -5.47 -14.52
C GLY A 117 0.83 -5.23 -13.70
N GLU A 118 0.91 -5.34 -12.38
CA GLU A 118 -0.22 -5.26 -11.45
C GLU A 118 -0.34 -3.90 -10.73
N LEU A 119 0.52 -2.91 -11.11
CA LEU A 119 0.61 -1.63 -10.43
C LEU A 119 -0.53 -0.69 -10.83
N SER A 120 -1.52 -0.53 -9.95
CA SER A 120 -2.52 0.54 -10.00
C SER A 120 -2.19 1.72 -9.09
N ALA A 121 -1.24 1.56 -8.16
CA ALA A 121 -0.88 2.53 -7.14
C ALA A 121 0.05 3.64 -7.65
N SER A 122 -0.11 4.85 -7.14
CA SER A 122 0.77 5.99 -7.43
C SER A 122 2.14 5.85 -6.75
N SER A 123 3.13 6.63 -7.21
CA SER A 123 4.46 6.67 -6.57
C SER A 123 4.42 6.96 -5.07
N ASP A 124 3.52 7.86 -4.66
CA ASP A 124 3.41 8.25 -3.26
C ASP A 124 2.80 7.12 -2.40
N GLU A 125 1.81 6.40 -2.93
CA GLU A 125 1.21 5.23 -2.25
C GLU A 125 2.22 4.11 -2.07
N ILE A 126 3.01 3.81 -3.11
CA ILE A 126 4.07 2.80 -3.03
C ILE A 126 5.17 3.24 -2.06
N ALA A 127 5.57 4.51 -2.07
CA ALA A 127 6.55 5.03 -1.13
C ALA A 127 6.07 4.93 0.34
N ILE A 128 4.81 5.24 0.59
CA ILE A 128 4.19 5.11 1.91
C ILE A 128 4.13 3.65 2.34
N GLU A 129 3.70 2.74 1.45
CA GLU A 129 3.67 1.30 1.75
C GLU A 129 5.07 0.76 2.03
N THR A 130 6.05 1.13 1.22
CA THR A 130 7.45 0.75 1.42
C THR A 130 7.96 1.23 2.77
N ALA A 131 7.70 2.50 3.13
CA ALA A 131 8.12 3.05 4.42
C ALA A 131 7.44 2.35 5.61
N ARG A 132 6.17 1.96 5.49
CA ARG A 132 5.44 1.22 6.53
C ARG A 132 6.02 -0.18 6.79
N ARG A 133 6.61 -0.80 5.78
CA ARG A 133 7.21 -2.15 5.85
C ARG A 133 8.72 -2.12 6.06
N ALA A 134 9.35 -0.97 5.90
CA ALA A 134 10.78 -0.81 6.11
C ALA A 134 11.14 -0.90 7.61
N ASN A 135 12.41 -1.24 7.88
CA ASN A 135 12.96 -1.31 9.23
C ASN A 135 12.76 0.04 9.95
N ARG A 136 12.29 -0.02 11.20
CA ARG A 136 12.00 1.15 12.03
C ARG A 136 13.17 2.13 12.11
N GLN A 137 14.39 1.61 12.27
CA GLN A 137 15.58 2.44 12.37
C GLN A 137 15.83 3.23 11.07
N THR A 138 15.78 2.55 9.92
CA THR A 138 15.95 3.18 8.60
C THR A 138 14.88 4.24 8.35
N VAL A 139 13.63 3.98 8.72
CA VAL A 139 12.53 4.97 8.58
C VAL A 139 12.80 6.21 9.42
N LEU A 140 13.21 6.05 10.68
CA LEU A 140 13.49 7.16 11.57
C LEU A 140 14.70 7.98 11.11
N GLU A 141 15.75 7.34 10.62
CA GLU A 141 16.94 8.01 10.09
C GLU A 141 16.58 8.86 8.85
N ARG A 142 15.81 8.30 7.92
CA ARG A 142 15.34 9.04 6.74
C ARG A 142 14.41 10.19 7.11
N ALA A 143 13.49 9.97 8.07
CA ALA A 143 12.61 11.02 8.54
C ALA A 143 13.38 12.18 9.19
N LYS A 144 14.42 11.89 9.98
CA LYS A 144 15.31 12.91 10.57
C LYS A 144 16.15 13.64 9.52
N ALA A 145 16.56 12.94 8.46
CA ALA A 145 17.34 13.52 7.37
C ALA A 145 16.48 14.34 6.38
N ALA A 146 15.16 14.20 6.40
CA ALA A 146 14.26 14.92 5.52
C ALA A 146 14.37 16.44 5.73
N LYS A 147 14.51 17.19 4.64
CA LYS A 147 14.67 18.65 4.66
C LYS A 147 13.81 19.29 3.57
N GLY A 148 13.45 20.54 3.82
CA GLY A 148 12.77 21.37 2.83
C GLY A 148 11.25 21.30 2.92
N LYS A 149 10.60 22.09 2.06
CA LYS A 149 9.14 22.13 1.94
C LYS A 149 8.69 21.07 0.93
N PRO A 150 7.53 20.41 1.18
CA PRO A 150 7.00 19.44 0.22
C PRO A 150 6.66 20.12 -1.10
N ALA A 151 6.87 19.43 -2.22
CA ALA A 151 6.42 19.88 -3.52
C ALA A 151 4.88 19.94 -3.57
N ARG A 152 4.36 20.96 -4.27
CA ARG A 152 2.92 21.06 -4.54
C ARG A 152 2.62 20.37 -5.87
N ARG A 153 1.49 19.65 -5.91
CA ARG A 153 0.91 19.18 -7.17
C ARG A 153 -0.56 19.58 -7.23
N THR A 154 -1.02 19.95 -8.41
CA THR A 154 -2.44 20.13 -8.68
C THR A 154 -3.07 18.75 -8.94
N VAL A 155 -4.14 18.44 -8.27
CA VAL A 155 -4.91 17.20 -8.47
C VAL A 155 -6.31 17.61 -8.90
N GLN A 156 -6.74 17.17 -10.09
CA GLN A 156 -8.13 17.23 -10.49
C GLN A 156 -8.84 16.00 -9.94
N ARG A 157 -9.95 16.19 -9.26
CA ARG A 157 -10.82 15.14 -8.76
C ARG A 157 -12.23 15.41 -9.24
N ASP A 158 -12.90 14.38 -9.71
CA ASP A 158 -14.34 14.40 -9.83
C ASP A 158 -14.92 14.22 -8.43
N ASP A 159 -15.75 15.15 -8.00
CA ASP A 159 -16.43 15.10 -6.69
C ASP A 159 -17.94 15.23 -6.90
N PHE A 160 -18.72 14.64 -6.00
CA PHE A 160 -20.17 14.73 -6.05
C PHE A 160 -20.64 16.08 -5.48
N VAL A 161 -21.48 16.78 -6.21
CA VAL A 161 -22.19 17.96 -5.71
C VAL A 161 -23.34 17.47 -4.83
N ARG A 162 -23.17 17.63 -3.52
CA ARG A 162 -24.16 17.19 -2.53
C ARG A 162 -25.27 18.21 -2.38
N ASP A 163 -26.49 17.73 -2.16
CA ASP A 163 -27.62 18.60 -1.84
C ASP A 163 -27.41 19.25 -0.44
N ALA A 164 -27.37 20.58 -0.43
CA ALA A 164 -27.14 21.34 0.81
C ALA A 164 -28.25 21.12 1.85
N TYR A 165 -29.47 20.83 1.43
CA TYR A 165 -30.59 20.55 2.33
C TYR A 165 -30.48 19.15 2.96
N VAL A 166 -29.95 18.17 2.24
CA VAL A 166 -29.66 16.85 2.80
C VAL A 166 -28.59 16.96 3.87
N VAL A 167 -27.52 17.72 3.59
CA VAL A 167 -26.44 17.98 4.58
C VAL A 167 -26.97 18.71 5.82
N ALA A 168 -27.70 19.82 5.62
CA ALA A 168 -28.27 20.58 6.71
C ALA A 168 -29.29 19.76 7.51
N GLY A 169 -30.15 18.99 6.82
CA GLY A 169 -31.16 18.14 7.44
C GLY A 169 -30.56 17.05 8.33
N ALA A 170 -29.48 16.40 7.91
CA ALA A 170 -28.78 15.41 8.72
C ALA A 170 -28.18 16.04 10.00
N ILE A 171 -27.57 17.24 9.89
CA ILE A 171 -27.05 17.99 11.03
C ILE A 171 -28.18 18.38 12.01
N LEU A 172 -29.28 18.92 11.52
CA LEU A 172 -30.44 19.27 12.32
C LEU A 172 -31.05 18.06 13.05
N ARG A 173 -31.28 16.97 12.33
CA ARG A 173 -31.82 15.71 12.87
C ARG A 173 -30.92 15.14 13.98
N SER A 174 -29.62 15.32 13.88
CA SER A 174 -28.66 14.81 14.85
C SER A 174 -28.77 15.46 16.22
N GLY A 175 -29.36 16.68 16.31
CA GLY A 175 -29.42 17.46 17.52
C GLY A 175 -28.04 17.77 18.12
N GLY A 176 -27.01 17.93 17.27
CA GLY A 176 -25.64 18.20 17.70
C GLY A 176 -24.92 16.98 18.30
N LYS A 177 -25.37 15.76 18.02
CA LYS A 177 -24.78 14.51 18.52
C LYS A 177 -24.42 13.58 17.36
N CYS A 178 -23.39 12.77 17.56
CA CYS A 178 -23.04 11.73 16.56
C CYS A 178 -24.16 10.69 16.46
N GLU A 179 -24.64 10.44 15.23
CA GLU A 179 -25.73 9.51 14.98
C GLU A 179 -25.30 8.03 14.96
N MET A 180 -24.00 7.72 15.10
CA MET A 180 -23.54 6.33 15.23
C MET A 180 -24.06 5.75 16.57
N PRO A 181 -24.85 4.65 16.53
CA PRO A 181 -25.33 4.00 17.75
C PRO A 181 -24.18 3.63 18.69
N GLY A 182 -24.37 3.94 19.98
CA GLY A 182 -23.37 3.66 21.01
C GLY A 182 -22.15 4.61 21.00
N CYS A 183 -22.14 5.68 20.18
CA CYS A 183 -21.09 6.67 20.21
C CYS A 183 -21.24 7.60 21.43
N GLY A 184 -20.39 7.42 22.44
CA GLY A 184 -20.31 8.32 23.61
C GLY A 184 -19.22 9.38 23.53
N ARG A 185 -18.68 9.67 22.34
CA ARG A 185 -17.54 10.60 22.17
C ARG A 185 -17.99 12.04 22.23
N GLY A 186 -17.29 12.84 23.03
CA GLY A 186 -17.43 14.29 23.01
C GLY A 186 -17.06 14.87 21.64
N LEU A 187 -17.79 15.93 21.24
CA LEU A 187 -17.50 16.69 20.03
C LEU A 187 -16.73 17.96 20.41
N PHE A 188 -15.76 18.35 19.60
CA PHE A 188 -15.20 19.68 19.75
C PHE A 188 -16.12 20.73 19.12
N LEU A 189 -16.03 21.94 19.61
CA LEU A 189 -16.81 23.07 19.10
C LEU A 189 -16.02 23.77 17.98
N LYS A 190 -16.76 24.27 17.00
CA LYS A 190 -16.25 25.17 15.98
C LYS A 190 -16.16 26.60 16.53
N ASP A 191 -15.62 27.52 15.72
CA ASP A 191 -15.49 28.94 16.08
C ASP A 191 -16.84 29.61 16.35
N ASP A 192 -17.95 29.04 15.86
CA ASP A 192 -19.33 29.49 16.10
C ASP A 192 -20.02 28.76 17.27
N ASP A 193 -19.25 28.13 18.14
CA ASP A 193 -19.71 27.33 19.28
C ASP A 193 -20.60 26.13 18.92
N SER A 194 -20.79 25.83 17.64
CA SER A 194 -21.55 24.66 17.24
C SER A 194 -20.68 23.37 17.24
N PRO A 195 -21.24 22.21 17.60
CA PRO A 195 -20.50 20.97 17.61
C PRO A 195 -20.08 20.54 16.18
N TYR A 196 -18.84 20.08 16.04
CA TYR A 196 -18.33 19.64 14.76
C TYR A 196 -18.85 18.24 14.43
N LEU A 197 -19.57 18.14 13.31
CA LEU A 197 -20.07 16.91 12.73
C LEU A 197 -19.78 16.86 11.22
N GLU A 198 -19.57 15.69 10.70
CA GLU A 198 -19.37 15.41 9.28
C GLU A 198 -20.56 14.58 8.77
N VAL A 199 -21.11 14.93 7.60
CA VAL A 199 -22.20 14.16 7.00
C VAL A 199 -21.61 13.03 6.16
N HIS A 200 -22.04 11.81 6.45
CA HIS A 200 -21.64 10.58 5.78
C HIS A 200 -22.84 9.94 5.09
N HIS A 201 -22.67 9.51 3.83
CA HIS A 201 -23.66 8.69 3.16
C HIS A 201 -23.44 7.22 3.53
N VAL A 202 -24.46 6.58 4.11
CA VAL A 202 -24.40 5.18 4.58
C VAL A 202 -24.03 4.25 3.45
N THR A 203 -24.73 4.34 2.32
CA THR A 203 -24.27 3.82 1.04
C THR A 203 -23.53 4.94 0.33
N PRO A 204 -22.21 4.84 0.10
CA PRO A 204 -21.44 5.90 -0.53
C PRO A 204 -21.98 6.29 -1.91
N LEU A 205 -21.94 7.59 -2.23
CA LEU A 205 -22.37 8.09 -3.55
C LEU A 205 -21.58 7.40 -4.68
N ALA A 206 -20.28 7.13 -4.48
CA ALA A 206 -19.45 6.41 -5.43
C ALA A 206 -19.82 4.92 -5.60
N GLU A 207 -20.58 4.36 -4.68
CA GLU A 207 -21.13 3.00 -4.74
C GLU A 207 -22.61 3.00 -5.20
N GLY A 208 -23.10 4.13 -5.75
CA GLY A 208 -24.46 4.28 -6.25
C GLY A 208 -25.50 4.62 -5.18
N GLY A 209 -25.06 5.11 -4.01
CA GLY A 209 -25.96 5.58 -2.97
C GLY A 209 -26.65 6.89 -3.35
N ASP A 210 -27.91 7.07 -2.94
CA ASP A 210 -28.68 8.28 -3.18
C ASP A 210 -28.25 9.42 -2.25
N ASP A 211 -28.28 10.66 -2.74
CA ASP A 211 -28.10 11.87 -1.92
C ASP A 211 -29.44 12.26 -1.28
N THR A 212 -29.82 11.51 -0.25
CA THR A 212 -31.09 11.66 0.47
C THR A 212 -30.88 11.60 1.97
N LEU A 213 -31.81 12.20 2.73
CA LEU A 213 -31.72 12.25 4.19
C LEU A 213 -31.75 10.86 4.86
N VAL A 214 -32.42 9.89 4.24
CA VAL A 214 -32.47 8.49 4.72
C VAL A 214 -31.17 7.71 4.45
N ASN A 215 -30.31 8.23 3.58
CA ASN A 215 -28.98 7.68 3.32
C ASN A 215 -27.86 8.53 3.95
N ALA A 216 -28.16 9.64 4.62
CA ALA A 216 -27.19 10.56 5.20
C ALA A 216 -27.21 10.50 6.72
N ALA A 217 -26.06 10.58 7.37
CA ALA A 217 -25.90 10.59 8.83
C ALA A 217 -24.85 11.62 9.26
N ALA A 218 -25.16 12.39 10.32
CA ALA A 218 -24.22 13.30 10.95
C ALA A 218 -23.37 12.57 11.98
N LEU A 219 -22.07 12.50 11.75
CA LEU A 219 -21.15 11.69 12.54
C LEU A 219 -19.98 12.52 13.10
N CYS A 220 -19.45 12.13 14.25
CA CYS A 220 -18.15 12.63 14.68
C CYS A 220 -17.04 12.17 13.73
N PRO A 221 -15.89 12.90 13.64
CA PRO A 221 -14.79 12.54 12.77
C PRO A 221 -14.27 11.10 12.94
N HIS A 222 -14.29 10.62 14.20
CA HIS A 222 -13.86 9.26 14.48
C HIS A 222 -14.79 8.21 13.85
N CYS A 223 -16.12 8.33 14.06
CA CYS A 223 -17.08 7.39 13.50
C CYS A 223 -17.11 7.47 11.97
N HIS A 224 -17.05 8.68 11.40
CA HIS A 224 -16.96 8.88 9.98
C HIS A 224 -15.73 8.17 9.37
N ARG A 225 -14.55 8.38 9.94
CA ARG A 225 -13.32 7.70 9.46
C ARG A 225 -13.36 6.19 9.69
N ALA A 226 -13.98 5.72 10.79
CA ALA A 226 -14.16 4.29 11.04
C ALA A 226 -15.04 3.59 9.99
N LEU A 227 -16.04 4.28 9.43
CA LEU A 227 -16.87 3.75 8.34
C LEU A 227 -16.12 3.68 6.99
N HIS A 228 -15.11 4.53 6.78
CA HIS A 228 -14.28 4.47 5.58
C HIS A 228 -13.13 3.45 5.70
N PHE A 229 -12.46 3.38 6.83
CA PHE A 229 -11.17 2.70 6.99
C PHE A 229 -11.13 1.63 8.08
N GLY A 230 -12.18 1.51 8.90
CA GLY A 230 -12.24 0.55 10.00
C GLY A 230 -12.29 -0.90 9.50
N LYS A 231 -11.67 -1.81 10.25
CA LYS A 231 -11.70 -3.26 9.96
C LYS A 231 -13.14 -3.80 9.95
N ASP A 232 -13.99 -3.25 10.79
CA ASP A 232 -15.41 -3.61 10.99
C ASP A 232 -16.38 -2.65 10.29
N ARG A 233 -15.91 -1.89 9.28
CA ARG A 233 -16.70 -0.84 8.61
C ARG A 233 -18.04 -1.34 8.03
N MET A 234 -18.08 -2.55 7.49
CA MET A 234 -19.32 -3.10 6.92
C MET A 234 -20.38 -3.34 7.99
N ALA A 235 -20.03 -4.00 9.08
CA ALA A 235 -20.95 -4.21 10.21
C ALA A 235 -21.44 -2.88 10.81
N LYS A 236 -20.56 -1.88 10.91
CA LYS A 236 -20.94 -0.53 11.37
C LYS A 236 -21.87 0.19 10.40
N ARG A 237 -21.68 0.04 9.08
CA ARG A 237 -22.62 0.58 8.08
C ARG A 237 -24.01 -0.03 8.24
N ASP A 238 -24.11 -1.35 8.44
CA ASP A 238 -25.40 -2.03 8.63
C ASP A 238 -26.13 -1.54 9.89
N VAL A 239 -25.37 -1.36 10.99
CA VAL A 239 -25.93 -0.80 12.24
C VAL A 239 -26.41 0.63 12.03
N LEU A 240 -25.62 1.47 11.35
CA LEU A 240 -26.00 2.85 11.07
C LEU A 240 -27.20 2.93 10.13
N ALA A 241 -27.25 2.13 9.06
CA ALA A 241 -28.38 2.05 8.12
C ALA A 241 -29.69 1.79 8.84
N LYS A 242 -29.74 0.76 9.69
CA LYS A 242 -30.92 0.41 10.50
C LYS A 242 -31.33 1.55 11.43
N HIS A 243 -30.36 2.23 12.01
CA HIS A 243 -30.63 3.35 12.93
C HIS A 243 -31.22 4.56 12.21
N ILE A 244 -30.67 4.92 11.04
CA ILE A 244 -31.15 6.07 10.26
C ILE A 244 -32.53 5.81 9.66
N ALA A 245 -32.79 4.57 9.20
CA ALA A 245 -34.08 4.20 8.61
C ALA A 245 -35.31 4.40 9.52
N VAL A 246 -35.09 4.38 10.84
CA VAL A 246 -36.18 4.54 11.85
C VAL A 246 -36.19 5.92 12.53
N LYS A 247 -35.25 6.79 12.18
CA LYS A 247 -35.22 8.14 12.75
C LYS A 247 -36.27 9.03 12.10
N PRO A 248 -37.07 9.74 12.88
CA PRO A 248 -37.96 10.77 12.34
C PRO A 248 -37.14 11.91 11.71
N VAL A 249 -37.68 12.44 10.62
CA VAL A 249 -37.14 13.63 9.94
C VAL A 249 -37.62 14.88 10.61
#